data_51e7ba1085309456204384a0e2f7d1b7
#
_entry.id   51e7ba1085309456204384a0e2f7d1b7
#
_cell.length_a   1.000
_cell.length_b   1.000
_cell.length_c   1.000
_cell.angle_alpha   90.00
_cell.angle_beta   90.00
_cell.angle_gamma   90.00
#
_symmetry.space_group_name_H-M   'P 1'
#
loop_
_entity.id
_entity.type
_entity.pdbx_description
1 polymer ?
#
loop_
_entity_poly.entity_id
_entity_poly.type
_entity_poly.pdbx_seq_one_letter_code
_entity_poly.pdbx_strand_id
1 'polypeptide(L)'
;MQEYPIKRGLTKDLNGRIIAELRNCFGVEPEKTPQGYRVRAGALLRLDVRIGTGGKSVVIDTESDIHASDAVILDTNKKFRKYLDVVTGFSTKERVKRSKSVGED
;
A
#
# COMPACT_ATOMS: atom_id res chain seq x y z
N MET A 1 -3.53 -5.35 9.14
CA MET A 1 -4.37 -4.93 7.99
C MET A 1 -4.86 -3.52 8.25
N GLN A 2 -4.71 -2.64 7.27
CA GLN A 2 -5.20 -1.28 7.36
C GLN A 2 -5.92 -0.88 6.09
N GLU A 3 -6.91 -0.02 6.24
CA GLU A 3 -7.66 0.54 5.12
C GLU A 3 -7.39 2.03 5.05
N TYR A 4 -7.01 2.51 3.87
CA TYR A 4 -6.71 3.92 3.62
C TYR A 4 -7.71 4.49 2.62
N PRO A 5 -8.33 5.62 2.93
CA PRO A 5 -9.22 6.26 1.96
C PRO A 5 -8.44 6.81 0.77
N ILE A 6 -9.09 6.81 -0.39
CA ILE A 6 -8.51 7.37 -1.61
C ILE A 6 -9.06 8.79 -1.78
N LYS A 7 -8.18 9.72 -2.14
CA LYS A 7 -8.56 11.09 -2.39
C LYS A 7 -9.63 11.15 -3.47
N ARG A 8 -10.63 12.01 -3.26
CA ARG A 8 -11.71 12.22 -4.22
C ARG A 8 -11.13 12.60 -5.58
N GLY A 9 -11.61 11.95 -6.63
CA GLY A 9 -11.10 12.13 -7.98
C GLY A 9 -10.00 11.17 -8.38
N LEU A 10 -9.42 10.43 -7.42
CA LEU A 10 -8.38 9.43 -7.71
C LEU A 10 -8.89 8.00 -7.63
N THR A 11 -10.20 7.81 -7.49
CA THR A 11 -10.80 6.48 -7.47
C THR A 11 -11.00 5.92 -8.88
N LYS A 12 -10.92 6.77 -9.90
CA LYS A 12 -11.06 6.36 -11.29
C LYS A 12 -9.83 5.53 -11.69
N ASP A 13 -10.06 4.37 -12.30
CA ASP A 13 -9.01 3.45 -12.71
C ASP A 13 -8.06 3.07 -11.55
N LEU A 14 -8.61 2.93 -10.37
CA LEU A 14 -7.83 2.61 -9.18
C LEU A 14 -7.07 1.29 -9.33
N ASN A 15 -7.69 0.29 -9.93
CA ASN A 15 -7.05 -1.01 -10.15
C ASN A 15 -5.79 -0.89 -10.99
N GLY A 16 -5.84 -0.14 -12.09
CA GLY A 16 -4.68 0.09 -12.94
C GLY A 16 -3.57 0.86 -12.23
N ARG A 17 -3.96 1.85 -11.41
CA ARG A 17 -3.00 2.63 -10.63
C ARG A 17 -2.30 1.80 -9.57
N ILE A 18 -3.03 0.93 -8.89
CA ILE A 18 -2.45 0.01 -7.90
C ILE A 18 -1.33 -0.81 -8.55
N ILE A 19 -1.60 -1.40 -9.71
CA ILE A 19 -0.63 -2.22 -10.42
C ILE A 19 0.58 -1.39 -10.86
N ALA A 20 0.33 -0.27 -11.51
CA ALA A 20 1.39 0.58 -12.06
C ALA A 20 2.31 1.09 -10.94
N GLU A 21 1.76 1.51 -9.83
CA GLU A 21 2.55 2.06 -8.74
C GLU A 21 3.30 0.99 -7.96
N LEU A 22 2.79 -0.24 -7.90
CA LEU A 22 3.56 -1.35 -7.33
C LEU A 22 4.84 -1.59 -8.15
N ARG A 23 4.73 -1.53 -9.47
CA ARG A 23 5.91 -1.63 -10.34
C ARG A 23 6.86 -0.45 -10.15
N ASN A 24 6.32 0.76 -10.12
CA ASN A 24 7.13 1.97 -10.06
C ASN A 24 7.83 2.13 -8.71
N CYS A 25 7.14 1.87 -7.62
CA CYS A 25 7.69 2.09 -6.28
C CYS A 25 8.57 0.95 -5.79
N PHE A 26 8.21 -0.28 -6.12
CA PHE A 26 8.96 -1.46 -5.64
C PHE A 26 9.81 -2.13 -6.72
N GLY A 27 9.60 -1.78 -7.98
CA GLY A 27 10.39 -2.33 -9.08
C GLY A 27 10.18 -3.81 -9.34
N VAL A 28 9.06 -4.36 -8.88
CA VAL A 28 8.75 -5.79 -9.07
C VAL A 28 7.37 -5.93 -9.70
N GLU A 29 7.17 -7.03 -10.39
CA GLU A 29 5.89 -7.33 -11.02
C GLU A 29 4.92 -7.87 -9.97
N PRO A 30 3.74 -7.25 -9.78
CA PRO A 30 2.77 -7.74 -8.82
C PRO A 30 2.13 -9.05 -9.29
N GLU A 31 1.91 -9.94 -8.33
CA GLU A 31 1.18 -11.19 -8.56
C GLU A 31 -0.30 -10.95 -8.30
N LYS A 32 -1.16 -11.44 -9.19
CA LYS A 32 -2.60 -11.36 -8.99
C LYS A 32 -3.03 -12.42 -7.99
N THR A 33 -3.81 -12.01 -6.99
CA THR A 33 -4.40 -12.92 -6.00
C THR A 33 -5.93 -12.91 -6.15
N PRO A 34 -6.65 -13.84 -5.53
CA PRO A 34 -8.11 -13.82 -5.60
C PRO A 34 -8.74 -12.55 -5.07
N GLN A 35 -8.04 -11.82 -4.19
CA GLN A 35 -8.56 -10.61 -3.57
C GLN A 35 -7.94 -9.32 -4.10
N GLY A 36 -6.81 -9.41 -4.78
CA GLY A 36 -6.11 -8.22 -5.26
C GLY A 36 -4.74 -8.55 -5.81
N TYR A 37 -3.70 -7.91 -5.27
CA TYR A 37 -2.33 -8.06 -5.78
C TYR A 37 -1.36 -8.24 -4.63
N ARG A 38 -0.28 -8.95 -4.91
CA ARG A 38 0.78 -9.23 -3.93
C ARG A 38 2.15 -8.94 -4.52
N VAL A 39 3.01 -8.28 -3.73
CA VAL A 39 4.43 -8.13 -4.06
C VAL A 39 5.28 -8.55 -2.87
N ARG A 40 6.53 -8.90 -3.16
CA ARG A 40 7.57 -9.16 -2.17
C ARG A 40 8.77 -8.32 -2.57
N ALA A 41 9.25 -7.51 -1.65
CA ALA A 41 10.37 -6.62 -1.94
C ALA A 41 11.05 -6.16 -0.66
N GLY A 42 12.39 -6.14 -0.66
CA GLY A 42 13.17 -5.67 0.47
C GLY A 42 12.83 -6.38 1.76
N ALA A 43 12.45 -5.62 2.78
CA ALA A 43 12.07 -6.17 4.08
C ALA A 43 10.61 -6.65 4.13
N LEU A 44 9.86 -6.54 3.04
CA LEU A 44 8.49 -7.04 2.98
C LEU A 44 8.49 -8.46 2.45
N LEU A 45 8.18 -9.41 3.33
CA LEU A 45 7.97 -10.80 2.94
C LEU A 45 6.70 -10.91 2.11
N ARG A 46 5.73 -10.04 2.39
CA ARG A 46 4.44 -10.02 1.71
C ARG A 46 3.81 -8.64 1.85
N LEU A 47 3.35 -8.11 0.75
CA LEU A 47 2.52 -6.91 0.72
C LEU A 47 1.30 -7.22 -0.13
N ASP A 48 0.14 -7.35 0.50
CA ASP A 48 -1.12 -7.59 -0.19
C ASP A 48 -1.91 -6.30 -0.28
N VAL A 49 -2.40 -5.99 -1.47
CA VAL A 49 -3.16 -4.78 -1.75
C VAL A 49 -4.46 -5.16 -2.42
N ARG A 50 -5.58 -4.65 -1.91
CA ARG A 50 -6.88 -4.83 -2.55
C ARG A 50 -7.71 -3.56 -2.46
N ILE A 51 -8.68 -3.43 -3.34
CA ILE A 51 -9.61 -2.31 -3.32
C ILE A 51 -10.63 -2.58 -2.22
N GLY A 52 -10.88 -1.59 -1.38
CA GLY A 52 -11.86 -1.70 -0.31
C GLY A 52 -13.29 -1.59 -0.83
N THR A 53 -14.25 -1.75 0.09
CA THR A 53 -15.67 -1.71 -0.22
C THR A 53 -16.04 -0.37 -0.85
N GLY A 54 -16.77 -0.44 -1.96
CA GLY A 54 -17.22 0.75 -2.67
C GLY A 54 -16.20 1.37 -3.61
N GLY A 55 -14.98 0.81 -3.70
CA GLY A 55 -13.94 1.30 -4.60
C GLY A 55 -13.35 2.65 -4.19
N LYS A 56 -13.51 3.06 -2.94
CA LYS A 56 -13.07 4.37 -2.45
C LYS A 56 -11.93 4.28 -1.45
N SER A 57 -11.40 3.09 -1.24
CA SER A 57 -10.31 2.86 -0.31
C SER A 57 -9.41 1.75 -0.82
N VAL A 58 -8.24 1.65 -0.22
CA VAL A 58 -7.30 0.55 -0.48
C VAL A 58 -7.02 -0.16 0.84
N VAL A 59 -7.08 -1.48 0.82
CA VAL A 59 -6.78 -2.30 2.00
C VAL A 59 -5.39 -2.89 1.83
N ILE A 60 -4.55 -2.68 2.82
CA ILE A 60 -3.15 -3.10 2.81
C ILE A 60 -2.91 -4.08 3.94
N ASP A 61 -2.29 -5.21 3.63
CA ASP A 61 -1.85 -6.19 4.61
C ASP A 61 -0.40 -6.53 4.34
N THR A 62 0.45 -6.43 5.34
CA THR A 62 1.89 -6.63 5.19
C THR A 62 2.43 -7.64 6.18
N GLU A 63 3.51 -8.30 5.79
CA GLU A 63 4.32 -9.13 6.67
C GLU A 63 5.77 -8.74 6.45
N SER A 64 6.44 -8.33 7.52
CA SER A 64 7.81 -7.81 7.44
C SER A 64 8.83 -8.84 7.92
N ASP A 65 10.01 -8.80 7.33
CA ASP A 65 11.15 -9.60 7.76
C ASP A 65 11.85 -8.87 8.91
N ILE A 66 11.67 -9.38 10.13
CA ILE A 66 12.27 -8.78 11.32
C ILE A 66 13.78 -8.97 11.38
N HIS A 67 14.33 -9.83 10.54
CA HIS A 67 15.78 -10.10 10.47
C HIS A 67 16.48 -9.29 9.40
N ALA A 68 15.74 -8.47 8.63
CA ALA A 68 16.36 -7.61 7.62
C ALA A 68 17.23 -6.54 8.30
N SER A 69 18.25 -6.06 7.58
CA SER A 69 19.10 -5.00 8.09
C SER A 69 18.34 -3.70 8.23
N ASP A 70 18.79 -2.80 9.12
CA ASP A 70 18.16 -1.50 9.31
C ASP A 70 18.11 -0.69 8.01
N ALA A 71 19.16 -0.76 7.22
CA ALA A 71 19.21 -0.07 5.93
C ALA A 71 18.11 -0.55 4.98
N VAL A 72 17.90 -1.86 4.92
CA VAL A 72 16.86 -2.45 4.08
C VAL A 72 15.47 -2.07 4.59
N ILE A 73 15.28 -2.11 5.91
CA ILE A 73 14.00 -1.74 6.52
C ILE A 73 13.66 -0.27 6.23
N LEU A 74 14.64 0.63 6.38
CA LEU A 74 14.43 2.05 6.11
C LEU A 74 14.08 2.31 4.64
N ASP A 75 14.81 1.66 3.73
CA ASP A 75 14.56 1.79 2.29
C ASP A 75 13.17 1.27 1.92
N THR A 76 12.81 0.12 2.47
CA THR A 76 11.49 -0.49 2.23
C THR A 76 10.36 0.42 2.74
N ASN A 77 10.55 1.01 3.94
CA ASN A 77 9.55 1.92 4.51
C ASN A 77 9.38 3.18 3.66
N LYS A 78 10.47 3.71 3.10
CA LYS A 78 10.40 4.86 2.19
C LYS A 78 9.58 4.53 0.95
N LYS A 79 9.84 3.39 0.34
CA LYS A 79 9.12 2.94 -0.86
C LYS A 79 7.64 2.72 -0.55
N PHE A 80 7.36 2.13 0.59
CA PHE A 80 5.99 1.85 1.01
C PHE A 80 5.21 3.16 1.22
N ARG A 81 5.80 4.14 1.92
CA ARG A 81 5.16 5.43 2.13
C ARG A 81 4.91 6.15 0.81
N LYS A 82 5.89 6.14 -0.08
CA LYS A 82 5.73 6.76 -1.39
C LYS A 82 4.61 6.09 -2.17
N TYR A 83 4.52 4.78 -2.12
CA TYR A 83 3.46 4.03 -2.76
C TYR A 83 2.09 4.48 -2.26
N LEU A 84 1.92 4.57 -0.94
CA LEU A 84 0.67 5.02 -0.36
C LEU A 84 0.34 6.46 -0.72
N ASP A 85 1.34 7.35 -0.73
CA ASP A 85 1.15 8.75 -1.12
C ASP A 85 0.58 8.85 -2.55
N VAL A 86 1.15 8.10 -3.46
CA VAL A 86 0.75 8.14 -4.87
C VAL A 86 -0.62 7.50 -5.07
N VAL A 87 -0.85 6.36 -4.47
CA VAL A 87 -2.10 5.61 -4.66
C VAL A 87 -3.28 6.32 -4.01
N THR A 88 -3.11 6.79 -2.78
CA THR A 88 -4.20 7.45 -2.04
C THR A 88 -4.36 8.92 -2.40
N GLY A 89 -3.30 9.57 -2.87
CA GLY A 89 -3.29 11.00 -3.12
C GLY A 89 -3.11 11.83 -1.86
N PHE A 90 -2.93 11.20 -0.70
CA PHE A 90 -2.70 11.88 0.57
C PHE A 90 -1.27 11.68 1.02
N SER A 91 -0.68 12.74 1.60
CA SER A 91 0.63 12.63 2.24
C SER A 91 0.53 11.73 3.47
N THR A 92 1.69 11.32 4.00
CA THR A 92 1.73 10.49 5.21
C THR A 92 0.96 11.14 6.36
N LYS A 93 1.13 12.45 6.56
CA LYS A 93 0.45 13.18 7.62
C LYS A 93 -1.06 13.17 7.44
N GLU A 94 -1.53 13.42 6.23
CA GLU A 94 -2.95 13.41 5.92
C GLU A 94 -3.54 12.02 6.06
N ARG A 95 -2.79 11.01 5.63
CA ARG A 95 -3.22 9.62 5.69
C ARG A 95 -3.41 9.15 7.12
N VAL A 96 -2.51 9.52 8.01
CA VAL A 96 -2.61 9.18 9.43
C VAL A 96 -3.86 9.76 10.05
N LYS A 97 -4.22 10.99 9.67
CA LYS A 97 -5.45 11.62 10.17
C LYS A 97 -6.72 10.95 9.64
N ARG A 98 -6.67 10.39 8.44
CA ARG A 98 -7.85 9.85 7.76
C ARG A 98 -7.97 8.34 7.82
N SER A 99 -6.87 7.64 8.12
CA SER A 99 -6.92 6.19 8.22
C SER A 99 -7.64 5.79 9.52
N LYS A 100 -8.34 4.67 9.44
CA LYS A 100 -8.94 4.07 10.63
C LYS A 100 -8.22 2.79 10.91
N SER A 101 -7.56 2.72 12.05
CA SER A 101 -7.01 1.46 12.49
C SER A 101 -8.08 0.66 13.21
N VAL A 102 -7.93 -0.64 13.18
CA VAL A 102 -8.84 -1.54 13.87
C VAL A 102 -8.76 -1.24 15.36
N GLY A 103 -9.92 -1.00 15.99
CA GLY A 103 -9.99 -0.74 17.41
C GLY A 103 -9.82 0.71 17.80
N GLU A 104 -9.68 1.59 16.85
CA GLU A 104 -9.55 3.03 17.08
C GLU A 104 -10.86 3.74 16.73
N ASP A 105 -11.29 4.62 17.55
CA ASP A 105 -12.54 5.37 17.33
C ASP A 105 -12.32 6.66 16.56
#